data_47c1c81bec919772172eb140990dc70e
#
_entry.id   47c1c81bec919772172eb140990dc70e
#
_cell.length_a   1.000
_cell.length_b   1.000
_cell.length_c   1.000
_cell.angle_alpha   90.00
_cell.angle_beta   90.00
_cell.angle_gamma   90.00
#
_symmetry.space_group_name_H-M   'P 1'
#
loop_
_entity.id
_entity.type
_entity.pdbx_description
1 polymer ?
#
loop_
_entity_poly.entity_id
_entity_poly.type
_entity_poly.pdbx_seq_one_letter_code
_entity_poly.pdbx_strand_id
1 'polypeptide(L)'
;MAKYKAILAALEDVKTESMTTAEARTKANAFIHLMERSTFIVALVVAHHISSYTKSLSLALQNSKCDVYKTFVDAQTCKKGIAAQRSDTVFNRCIWMKTTAIADSIGIELSKPRTVGQMTNRANAAFAEDS
;
A
#
# COMPACT_ATOMS: atom_id res chain seq x y z
N MET A 1 -6.96 9.52 5.95
CA MET A 1 -8.25 8.80 6.09
C MET A 1 -9.39 9.47 5.32
N ALA A 2 -9.63 10.77 5.50
CA ALA A 2 -10.70 11.48 4.76
C ALA A 2 -10.64 11.28 3.24
N LYS A 3 -9.44 11.30 2.64
CA LYS A 3 -9.26 11.11 1.20
C LYS A 3 -9.69 9.73 0.68
N TYR A 4 -9.52 8.65 1.47
CA TYR A 4 -9.89 7.31 1.06
C TYR A 4 -11.42 7.19 0.90
N LYS A 5 -12.17 7.65 1.89
CA LYS A 5 -13.63 7.71 1.81
C LYS A 5 -14.13 8.58 0.67
N ALA A 6 -13.48 9.74 0.47
CA ALA A 6 -13.86 10.65 -0.62
C ALA A 6 -13.67 10.02 -2.00
N ILE A 7 -12.59 9.24 -2.19
CA ILE A 7 -12.37 8.51 -3.45
C ILE A 7 -13.43 7.43 -3.64
N LEU A 8 -13.76 6.65 -2.62
CA LEU A 8 -14.84 5.66 -2.70
C LEU A 8 -16.19 6.29 -3.02
N ALA A 9 -16.53 7.39 -2.35
CA ALA A 9 -17.77 8.12 -2.62
C ALA A 9 -17.81 8.63 -4.07
N ALA A 10 -16.73 9.22 -4.57
CA ALA A 10 -16.65 9.67 -5.96
C ALA A 10 -16.79 8.51 -6.98
N LEU A 11 -16.24 7.34 -6.67
CA LEU A 11 -16.41 6.15 -7.52
C LEU A 11 -17.85 5.62 -7.49
N GLU A 12 -18.53 5.66 -6.34
CA GLU A 12 -19.95 5.31 -6.24
C GLU A 12 -20.83 6.30 -7.01
N ASP A 13 -20.52 7.60 -6.97
CA ASP A 13 -21.21 8.61 -7.76
C ASP A 13 -21.08 8.30 -9.26
N VAL A 14 -19.86 8.02 -9.75
CA VAL A 14 -19.61 7.63 -11.16
C VAL A 14 -20.38 6.36 -11.53
N LYS A 15 -20.47 5.38 -10.63
CA LYS A 15 -21.18 4.12 -10.85
C LYS A 15 -22.70 4.32 -11.00
N THR A 16 -23.28 5.25 -10.22
CA THR A 16 -24.72 5.48 -10.14
C THR A 16 -25.22 6.55 -11.11
N GLU A 17 -24.33 7.42 -11.60
CA GLU A 17 -24.70 8.53 -12.47
C GLU A 17 -25.21 8.07 -13.83
N SER A 18 -26.42 8.52 -14.20
CA SER A 18 -27.09 8.10 -15.43
C SER A 18 -26.41 8.59 -16.72
N MET A 19 -25.71 9.71 -16.66
CA MET A 19 -24.98 10.31 -17.80
C MET A 19 -23.62 9.66 -18.06
N THR A 20 -23.16 8.80 -17.17
CA THR A 20 -21.86 8.12 -17.29
C THR A 20 -21.94 6.95 -18.27
N THR A 21 -20.90 6.74 -19.06
CA THR A 21 -20.83 5.61 -20.01
C THR A 21 -20.81 4.26 -19.28
N ALA A 22 -21.36 3.22 -19.92
CA ALA A 22 -21.36 1.86 -19.37
C ALA A 22 -19.94 1.37 -19.01
N GLU A 23 -18.95 1.72 -19.83
CA GLU A 23 -17.54 1.39 -19.58
C GLU A 23 -17.00 2.08 -18.31
N ALA A 24 -17.29 3.36 -18.12
CA ALA A 24 -16.84 4.10 -16.94
C ALA A 24 -17.49 3.54 -15.65
N ARG A 25 -18.77 3.18 -15.70
CA ARG A 25 -19.47 2.52 -14.59
C ARG A 25 -18.86 1.17 -14.24
N THR A 26 -18.52 0.37 -15.25
CA THR A 26 -17.87 -0.93 -15.05
C THR A 26 -16.50 -0.77 -14.41
N LYS A 27 -15.69 0.19 -14.88
CA LYS A 27 -14.39 0.51 -14.30
C LYS A 27 -14.51 1.01 -12.87
N ALA A 28 -15.44 1.92 -12.59
CA ALA A 28 -15.68 2.42 -11.23
C ALA A 28 -16.03 1.28 -10.27
N ASN A 29 -16.92 0.38 -10.66
CA ASN A 29 -17.28 -0.79 -9.87
C ASN A 29 -16.07 -1.72 -9.60
N ALA A 30 -15.22 -1.95 -10.61
CA ALA A 30 -14.01 -2.76 -10.45
C ALA A 30 -13.01 -2.11 -9.46
N PHE A 31 -12.85 -0.78 -9.52
CA PHE A 31 -12.00 -0.04 -8.57
C PHE A 31 -12.55 -0.06 -7.14
N ILE A 32 -13.86 0.07 -6.95
CA ILE A 32 -14.49 -0.06 -5.64
C ILE A 32 -14.16 -1.42 -5.04
N HIS A 33 -14.43 -2.51 -5.76
CA HIS A 33 -14.12 -3.87 -5.30
C HIS A 33 -12.64 -4.09 -5.00
N LEU A 34 -11.74 -3.45 -5.77
CA LEU A 34 -10.30 -3.52 -5.50
C LEU A 34 -9.95 -2.80 -4.20
N MET A 35 -10.47 -1.58 -4.01
CA MET A 35 -10.19 -0.77 -2.83
C MET A 35 -10.76 -1.39 -1.55
N GLU A 36 -11.86 -2.12 -1.63
CA GLU A 36 -12.47 -2.82 -0.49
C GLU A 36 -11.70 -4.09 -0.05
N ARG A 37 -10.70 -4.53 -0.82
CA ARG A 37 -9.90 -5.70 -0.43
C ARG A 37 -8.93 -5.37 0.70
N SER A 38 -8.91 -6.22 1.73
CA SER A 38 -7.97 -6.12 2.86
C SER A 38 -6.51 -6.01 2.39
N THR A 39 -6.13 -6.79 1.38
CA THR A 39 -4.78 -6.77 0.80
C THR A 39 -4.42 -5.42 0.19
N PHE A 40 -5.37 -4.75 -0.46
CA PHE A 40 -5.16 -3.42 -1.02
C PHE A 40 -4.96 -2.37 0.08
N ILE A 41 -5.80 -2.40 1.12
CA ILE A 41 -5.71 -1.46 2.25
C ILE A 41 -4.36 -1.60 2.96
N VAL A 42 -3.93 -2.85 3.24
CA VAL A 42 -2.61 -3.11 3.84
C VAL A 42 -1.50 -2.59 2.94
N ALA A 43 -1.51 -2.93 1.65
CA ALA A 43 -0.49 -2.50 0.70
C ALA A 43 -0.40 -0.97 0.61
N LEU A 44 -1.54 -0.28 0.59
CA LEU A 44 -1.60 1.18 0.56
C LEU A 44 -0.99 1.81 1.82
N VAL A 45 -1.31 1.27 3.00
CA VAL A 45 -0.76 1.76 4.27
C VAL A 45 0.75 1.54 4.33
N VAL A 46 1.22 0.36 3.91
CA VAL A 46 2.67 0.06 3.83
C VAL A 46 3.36 1.01 2.86
N ALA A 47 2.83 1.17 1.64
CA ALA A 47 3.40 2.07 0.64
C ALA A 47 3.47 3.52 1.15
N HIS A 48 2.40 4.01 1.77
CA HIS A 48 2.37 5.34 2.36
C HIS A 48 3.41 5.48 3.49
N HIS A 49 3.54 4.47 4.35
CA HIS A 49 4.49 4.47 5.45
C HIS A 49 5.93 4.54 4.93
N ILE A 50 6.30 3.68 3.99
CA ILE A 50 7.65 3.66 3.40
C ILE A 50 7.93 4.94 2.60
N SER A 51 6.96 5.44 1.84
CA SER A 51 7.10 6.68 1.07
C SER A 51 7.37 7.90 1.97
N SER A 52 6.90 7.89 3.22
CA SER A 52 7.19 8.97 4.16
C SER A 52 8.67 9.11 4.49
N TYR A 53 9.42 8.01 4.46
CA TYR A 53 10.89 8.01 4.65
C TYR A 53 11.67 8.48 3.42
N THR A 54 11.16 8.20 2.23
CA THR A 54 11.86 8.52 0.98
C THR A 54 11.54 9.92 0.46
N LYS A 55 10.49 10.56 0.96
CA LYS A 55 10.01 11.86 0.47
C LYS A 55 11.08 12.96 0.54
N SER A 56 11.76 13.11 1.68
CA SER A 56 12.81 14.12 1.87
C SER A 56 13.99 13.89 0.95
N LEU A 57 14.40 12.64 0.78
CA LEU A 57 15.48 12.24 -0.13
C LEU A 57 15.10 12.53 -1.60
N SER A 58 13.88 12.20 -2.01
CA SER A 58 13.39 12.48 -3.36
C SER A 58 13.39 13.97 -3.66
N LEU A 59 12.96 14.80 -2.72
CA LEU A 59 12.98 16.26 -2.86
C LEU A 59 14.40 16.82 -2.94
N ALA A 60 15.34 16.28 -2.14
CA ALA A 60 16.74 16.69 -2.17
C ALA A 60 17.39 16.35 -3.52
N LEU A 61 17.12 15.16 -4.07
CA LEU A 61 17.62 14.72 -5.38
C LEU A 61 17.05 15.51 -6.57
N GLN A 62 15.85 16.05 -6.43
CA GLN A 62 15.22 16.86 -7.49
C GLN A 62 15.72 18.32 -7.49
N ASN A 63 16.48 18.72 -6.49
CA ASN A 63 17.04 20.06 -6.43
C ASN A 63 18.23 20.20 -7.37
N SER A 64 18.21 21.18 -8.28
CA SER A 64 19.30 21.46 -9.22
C SER A 64 20.63 21.86 -8.55
N LYS A 65 20.58 22.28 -7.29
CA LYS A 65 21.76 22.62 -6.46
C LYS A 65 22.03 21.54 -5.40
N CYS A 66 21.79 20.28 -5.75
CA CYS A 66 21.96 19.16 -4.86
C CYS A 66 23.44 18.99 -4.43
N ASP A 67 23.66 18.97 -3.11
CA ASP A 67 24.95 18.53 -2.53
C ASP A 67 25.01 17.01 -2.58
N VAL A 68 25.84 16.47 -3.45
CA VAL A 68 25.99 15.02 -3.69
C VAL A 68 26.41 14.28 -2.43
N TYR A 69 27.36 14.84 -1.65
CA TYR A 69 27.82 14.21 -0.42
C TYR A 69 26.71 14.15 0.64
N LYS A 70 26.05 15.28 0.87
CA LYS A 70 24.91 15.35 1.79
C LYS A 70 23.81 14.38 1.39
N THR A 71 23.48 14.34 0.09
CA THR A 71 22.43 13.44 -0.43
C THR A 71 22.81 11.97 -0.25
N PHE A 72 24.08 11.61 -0.40
CA PHE A 72 24.57 10.26 -0.10
C PHE A 72 24.38 9.89 1.36
N VAL A 73 24.73 10.80 2.30
CA VAL A 73 24.52 10.60 3.74
C VAL A 73 23.04 10.45 4.07
N ASP A 74 22.19 11.29 3.47
CA ASP A 74 20.73 11.23 3.62
C ASP A 74 20.17 9.89 3.10
N ALA A 75 20.68 9.39 1.99
CA ALA A 75 20.29 8.08 1.43
C ALA A 75 20.67 6.93 2.38
N GLN A 76 21.86 6.95 2.99
CA GLN A 76 22.26 5.96 3.98
C GLN A 76 21.38 6.02 5.24
N THR A 77 21.02 7.21 5.67
CA THR A 77 20.11 7.42 6.81
C THR A 77 18.72 6.90 6.50
N CYS A 78 18.19 7.19 5.31
CA CYS A 78 16.92 6.67 4.81
C CYS A 78 16.91 5.13 4.77
N LYS A 79 17.96 4.51 4.23
CA LYS A 79 18.14 3.05 4.19
C LYS A 79 18.07 2.42 5.59
N LYS A 80 18.81 3.00 6.56
CA LYS A 80 18.80 2.53 7.96
C LYS A 80 17.41 2.71 8.59
N GLY A 81 16.76 3.86 8.35
CA GLY A 81 15.40 4.14 8.82
C GLY A 81 14.39 3.12 8.31
N ILE A 82 14.41 2.78 7.01
CA ILE A 82 13.52 1.78 6.42
C ILE A 82 13.83 0.38 6.99
N ALA A 83 15.09 0.01 7.16
CA ALA A 83 15.46 -1.27 7.74
C ALA A 83 14.93 -1.44 9.18
N ALA A 84 14.95 -0.37 9.98
CA ALA A 84 14.41 -0.37 11.34
C ALA A 84 12.88 -0.55 11.39
N GLN A 85 12.16 -0.29 10.29
CA GLN A 85 10.70 -0.45 10.22
C GLN A 85 10.24 -1.92 10.10
N ARG A 86 11.17 -2.87 10.00
CA ARG A 86 10.84 -4.31 9.89
C ARG A 86 10.56 -4.98 11.23
N SER A 87 10.48 -4.23 12.33
CA SER A 87 10.15 -4.80 13.63
C SER A 87 8.65 -5.01 13.80
N ASP A 88 8.27 -6.06 14.55
CA ASP A 88 6.86 -6.37 14.85
C ASP A 88 6.15 -5.21 15.57
N THR A 89 6.88 -4.49 16.43
CA THR A 89 6.34 -3.32 17.14
C THR A 89 5.92 -2.22 16.19
N VAL A 90 6.76 -1.91 15.18
CA VAL A 90 6.45 -0.90 14.16
C VAL A 90 5.31 -1.38 13.27
N PHE A 91 5.34 -2.64 12.85
CA PHE A 91 4.25 -3.22 12.07
C PHE A 91 2.91 -3.05 12.80
N ASN A 92 2.82 -3.46 14.05
CA ASN A 92 1.58 -3.38 14.82
C ASN A 92 1.11 -1.94 15.04
N ARG A 93 2.02 -1.02 15.43
CA ARG A 93 1.65 0.37 15.75
C ARG A 93 1.38 1.21 14.50
N CYS A 94 2.21 1.09 13.48
CA CYS A 94 2.16 2.00 12.33
C CYS A 94 1.36 1.46 11.16
N ILE A 95 1.36 0.15 10.95
CA ILE A 95 0.68 -0.48 9.81
C ILE A 95 -0.67 -1.01 10.23
N TRP A 96 -0.70 -1.93 11.19
CA TRP A 96 -1.94 -2.62 11.57
C TRP A 96 -3.01 -1.68 12.11
N MET A 97 -2.65 -0.79 13.06
CA MET A 97 -3.60 0.19 13.61
C MET A 97 -4.17 1.13 12.54
N LYS A 98 -3.36 1.55 11.57
CA LYS A 98 -3.84 2.40 10.47
C LYS A 98 -4.72 1.62 9.50
N THR A 99 -4.37 0.36 9.24
CA THR A 99 -5.14 -0.52 8.37
C THR A 99 -6.52 -0.80 8.96
N THR A 100 -6.60 -1.17 10.23
CA THR A 100 -7.88 -1.39 10.93
C THR A 100 -8.73 -0.13 10.94
N ALA A 101 -8.14 1.01 11.25
CA ALA A 101 -8.87 2.29 11.26
C ALA A 101 -9.42 2.69 9.87
N ILE A 102 -8.74 2.34 8.76
CA ILE A 102 -9.30 2.52 7.42
C ILE A 102 -10.45 1.54 7.18
N ALA A 103 -10.25 0.26 7.46
CA ALA A 103 -11.26 -0.78 7.26
C ALA A 103 -12.55 -0.48 8.05
N ASP A 104 -12.44 -0.15 9.33
CA ASP A 104 -13.55 0.26 10.19
C ASP A 104 -14.28 1.49 9.62
N SER A 105 -13.52 2.44 9.08
CA SER A 105 -14.09 3.67 8.53
C SER A 105 -14.98 3.44 7.31
N ILE A 106 -14.79 2.34 6.58
CA ILE A 106 -15.55 1.95 5.37
C ILE A 106 -16.43 0.72 5.62
N GLY A 107 -16.47 0.21 6.86
CA GLY A 107 -17.32 -0.90 7.26
C GLY A 107 -16.87 -2.26 6.73
N ILE A 108 -15.57 -2.46 6.50
CA ILE A 108 -15.01 -3.70 5.96
C ILE A 108 -14.25 -4.46 7.04
N GLU A 109 -14.53 -5.75 7.15
CA GLU A 109 -13.78 -6.66 8.00
C GLU A 109 -12.48 -7.09 7.32
N LEU A 110 -11.35 -6.94 8.03
CA LEU A 110 -10.05 -7.37 7.54
C LEU A 110 -9.95 -8.89 7.54
N SER A 111 -9.94 -9.49 6.38
CA SER A 111 -9.75 -10.92 6.20
C SER A 111 -8.30 -11.28 5.93
N LYS A 112 -7.84 -12.42 6.46
CA LYS A 112 -6.54 -12.97 6.11
C LYS A 112 -6.53 -13.35 4.62
N PRO A 113 -5.50 -12.97 3.86
CA PRO A 113 -5.37 -13.40 2.46
C PRO A 113 -5.47 -14.92 2.37
N ARG A 114 -6.21 -15.41 1.38
CA ARG A 114 -6.28 -16.85 1.11
C ARG A 114 -4.87 -17.34 0.83
N THR A 115 -4.31 -18.14 1.71
CA THR A 115 -3.09 -18.89 1.43
C THR A 115 -3.46 -19.88 0.34
N VAL A 116 -2.97 -19.66 -0.88
CA VAL A 116 -3.03 -20.67 -1.93
C VAL A 116 -2.26 -21.85 -1.35
N GLY A 117 -2.91 -22.99 -1.18
CA GLY A 117 -2.27 -24.21 -0.73
C GLY A 117 -1.02 -24.44 -1.59
N GLN A 118 0.06 -24.93 -0.98
CA GLN A 118 1.29 -25.25 -1.70
C GLN A 118 0.91 -26.06 -2.93
N MET A 119 1.08 -25.46 -4.11
CA MET A 119 1.04 -26.21 -5.35
C MET A 119 2.30 -27.06 -5.37
N THR A 120 2.16 -28.34 -5.03
CA THR A 120 3.20 -29.37 -5.01
C THR A 120 3.93 -29.57 -6.35
N ASN A 121 3.50 -28.88 -7.40
CA ASN A 121 4.03 -29.04 -8.77
C ASN A 121 4.67 -27.75 -9.36
N ARG A 122 5.09 -26.79 -8.54
CA ARG A 122 5.91 -25.68 -9.06
C ARG A 122 7.38 -26.01 -8.88
N ALA A 123 8.15 -25.79 -9.95
CA ALA A 123 9.62 -25.98 -10.00
C ALA A 123 10.41 -25.28 -8.87
N ASN A 124 9.79 -24.38 -8.12
CA ASN A 124 10.37 -23.72 -6.96
C ASN A 124 10.31 -24.57 -5.67
N ALA A 125 9.62 -25.70 -5.67
CA ALA A 125 9.62 -26.61 -4.52
C ALA A 125 10.91 -27.41 -4.43
N ALA A 126 11.68 -27.51 -5.51
CA ALA A 126 12.94 -28.28 -5.58
C ALA A 126 14.12 -27.61 -4.82
N PHE A 127 13.99 -26.33 -4.41
CA PHE A 127 15.05 -25.63 -3.67
C PHE A 127 14.87 -25.66 -2.14
N ALA A 128 13.83 -26.29 -1.64
CA ALA A 128 13.53 -26.31 -0.19
C ALA A 128 14.04 -27.56 0.54
N GLU A 129 14.60 -28.54 -0.17
CA GLU A 129 15.02 -29.83 0.43
C GLU A 129 16.53 -29.97 0.69
N ASP A 130 17.34 -28.94 0.38
CA ASP A 130 18.81 -28.97 0.59
C ASP A 130 19.30 -27.86 1.57
N SER A 131 18.57 -27.65 2.66
CA SER A 131 19.02 -26.74 3.73
C SER A 131 18.79 -27.34 5.11
#